data_8ad0763a6acbfed51e4f1585e069b840
#
_entry.id   8ad0763a6acbfed51e4f1585e069b840
#
_cell.length_a   1.000
_cell.length_b   1.000
_cell.length_c   1.000
_cell.angle_alpha   90.00
_cell.angle_beta   90.00
_cell.angle_gamma   90.00
#
_symmetry.space_group_name_H-M   'P 1'
#
loop_
_entity.id
_entity.type
_entity.pdbx_description
1 polymer ?
#
loop_
_entity_poly.entity_id
_entity_poly.type
_entity_poly.pdbx_seq_one_letter_code
_entity_poly.pdbx_strand_id
1 'polypeptide(L)'
;KVHKDWYKLDLSAIVYPTLQRRDFSSVYRLSVLLKEDIDPEILQRAVNLTMPRFPTYKAAIRKGVFWRYLEPNDRPGPFVQEDVKNPCQPMYFKGNNRYLVRIYYYRNRIALEAHHSLGDGTGGMCVLQTLTATYLRLRGHTEIENGGFVLDILGTPDPGELEDAYMKYANAKVCPPRPGEKTYRVRGTK
;
A
#
# COMPACT_ATOMS: atom_id res chain seq x y z
N LYS A 1 -14.97 22.73 13.35
CA LYS A 1 -14.71 21.86 12.17
C LYS A 1 -13.22 21.55 12.21
N VAL A 2 -12.83 20.35 12.60
CA VAL A 2 -11.46 19.87 12.49
C VAL A 2 -11.14 19.82 11.00
N HIS A 3 -10.17 20.61 10.54
CA HIS A 3 -9.63 20.47 9.19
C HIS A 3 -9.04 19.06 9.11
N LYS A 4 -9.71 18.16 8.43
CA LYS A 4 -9.13 16.84 8.08
C LYS A 4 -8.10 17.13 7.00
N ASP A 5 -6.83 16.95 7.34
CA ASP A 5 -5.76 17.05 6.37
C ASP A 5 -6.03 16.01 5.28
N TRP A 6 -6.08 16.45 4.05
CA TRP A 6 -6.20 15.57 2.89
C TRP A 6 -4.87 15.57 2.13
N TYR A 7 -4.55 14.44 1.53
CA TYR A 7 -3.34 14.30 0.74
C TYR A 7 -3.71 14.28 -0.74
N LYS A 8 -2.93 15.01 -1.53
CA LYS A 8 -3.04 14.94 -2.99
C LYS A 8 -2.52 13.58 -3.46
N LEU A 9 -3.22 12.95 -4.42
CA LEU A 9 -2.63 11.83 -5.15
C LEU A 9 -1.45 12.35 -5.98
N ASP A 10 -0.33 11.63 -5.96
CA ASP A 10 0.78 11.92 -6.86
C ASP A 10 0.37 11.69 -8.33
N LEU A 11 1.20 12.15 -9.26
CA LEU A 11 0.89 12.09 -10.68
C LEU A 11 0.70 10.66 -11.19
N SER A 12 1.47 9.70 -10.68
CA SER A 12 1.34 8.28 -11.03
C SER A 12 0.10 7.66 -10.38
N ALA A 13 -0.18 8.00 -9.13
CA ALA A 13 -1.33 7.49 -8.39
C ALA A 13 -2.69 7.87 -9.00
N ILE A 14 -2.78 9.00 -9.69
CA ILE A 14 -4.02 9.45 -10.38
C ILE A 14 -4.45 8.46 -11.48
N VAL A 15 -3.49 7.82 -12.13
CA VAL A 15 -3.76 6.93 -13.28
C VAL A 15 -4.46 5.64 -12.83
N TYR A 16 -4.03 5.04 -11.74
CA TYR A 16 -4.49 3.72 -11.30
C TYR A 16 -6.00 3.60 -11.02
N PRO A 17 -6.67 4.58 -10.36
CA PRO A 17 -8.11 4.51 -10.15
C PRO A 17 -8.93 4.62 -11.44
N THR A 18 -8.35 5.14 -12.51
CA THR A 18 -9.02 5.27 -13.82
C THR A 18 -8.86 4.04 -14.68
N LEU A 19 -7.78 3.27 -14.47
CA LEU A 19 -7.49 2.03 -15.19
C LEU A 19 -8.19 0.80 -14.60
N GLN A 20 -8.74 0.91 -13.40
CA GLN A 20 -9.37 -0.22 -12.73
C GLN A 20 -10.55 -0.76 -13.54
N ARG A 21 -10.49 -2.05 -13.91
CA ARG A 21 -11.51 -2.82 -14.62
C ARG A 21 -11.72 -4.16 -13.92
N ARG A 22 -12.65 -4.97 -14.43
CA ARG A 22 -12.86 -6.35 -13.93
C ARG A 22 -11.62 -7.23 -14.10
N ASP A 23 -10.89 -7.04 -15.17
CA ASP A 23 -9.71 -7.78 -15.62
C ASP A 23 -8.38 -7.11 -15.24
N PHE A 24 -8.43 -5.90 -14.65
CA PHE A 24 -7.24 -5.15 -14.23
C PHE A 24 -7.50 -4.42 -12.91
N SER A 25 -6.87 -4.88 -11.84
CA SER A 25 -7.18 -4.43 -10.48
C SER A 25 -6.34 -3.28 -9.97
N SER A 26 -5.21 -2.96 -10.61
CA SER A 26 -4.18 -2.04 -10.08
C SER A 26 -3.76 -2.37 -8.63
N VAL A 27 -3.81 -3.63 -8.25
CA VAL A 27 -3.42 -4.14 -6.94
C VAL A 27 -2.13 -4.92 -7.10
N TYR A 28 -1.18 -4.67 -6.22
CA TYR A 28 0.02 -5.48 -6.10
C TYR A 28 0.02 -6.26 -4.78
N ARG A 29 0.80 -7.31 -4.73
CA ARG A 29 0.95 -8.16 -3.57
C ARG A 29 2.41 -8.37 -3.23
N LEU A 30 2.72 -8.22 -1.94
CA LEU A 30 3.98 -8.59 -1.33
C LEU A 30 3.72 -9.62 -0.24
N SER A 31 4.64 -10.52 0.00
CA SER A 31 4.49 -11.50 1.06
C SER A 31 5.82 -11.87 1.69
N VAL A 32 5.76 -12.31 2.94
CA VAL A 32 6.89 -12.83 3.72
C VAL A 32 6.52 -14.19 4.28
N LEU A 33 7.48 -15.08 4.32
CA LEU A 33 7.38 -16.39 4.97
C LEU A 33 8.18 -16.36 6.27
N LEU A 34 7.54 -16.74 7.35
CA LEU A 34 8.17 -16.90 8.65
C LEU A 34 8.53 -18.38 8.90
N LYS A 35 9.23 -18.66 9.99
CA LYS A 35 9.56 -20.03 10.39
C LYS A 35 8.39 -20.75 11.06
N GLU A 36 7.55 -19.99 11.73
CA GLU A 36 6.42 -20.48 12.52
C GLU A 36 5.09 -20.03 11.92
N ASP A 37 4.03 -20.74 12.25
CA ASP A 37 2.67 -20.39 11.84
C ASP A 37 2.23 -19.04 12.45
N ILE A 38 1.44 -18.31 11.68
CA ILE A 38 0.97 -16.98 12.04
C ILE A 38 -0.19 -17.10 13.03
N ASP A 39 -0.07 -16.36 14.12
CA ASP A 39 -1.17 -16.08 15.03
C ASP A 39 -1.97 -14.88 14.51
N PRO A 40 -3.23 -15.06 14.08
CA PRO A 40 -4.01 -13.99 13.48
C PRO A 40 -4.39 -12.87 14.46
N GLU A 41 -4.52 -13.17 15.76
CA GLU A 41 -4.86 -12.18 16.78
C GLU A 41 -3.66 -11.26 17.04
N ILE A 42 -2.47 -11.84 17.16
CA ILE A 42 -1.22 -11.08 17.31
C ILE A 42 -0.96 -10.27 16.03
N LEU A 43 -1.22 -10.86 14.84
CA LEU A 43 -1.08 -10.13 13.59
C LEU A 43 -2.05 -8.94 13.51
N GLN A 44 -3.30 -9.09 13.93
CA GLN A 44 -4.25 -7.97 13.99
C GLN A 44 -3.77 -6.85 14.93
N ARG A 45 -3.20 -7.21 16.07
CA ARG A 45 -2.59 -6.23 16.99
C ARG A 45 -1.43 -5.51 16.34
N ALA A 46 -0.55 -6.25 15.63
CA ALA A 46 0.56 -5.67 14.89
C ALA A 46 0.08 -4.69 13.81
N VAL A 47 -0.98 -5.04 13.05
CA VAL A 47 -1.61 -4.16 12.07
C VAL A 47 -2.09 -2.86 12.72
N ASN A 48 -2.81 -2.96 13.83
CA ASN A 48 -3.35 -1.80 14.55
C ASN A 48 -2.24 -0.84 15.03
N LEU A 49 -1.09 -1.38 15.42
CA LEU A 49 0.06 -0.59 15.86
C LEU A 49 0.86 0.00 14.68
N THR A 50 0.93 -0.73 13.56
CA THR A 50 1.75 -0.34 12.41
C THR A 50 1.05 0.68 11.51
N MET A 51 -0.24 0.50 11.24
CA MET A 51 -0.97 1.32 10.26
C MET A 51 -0.94 2.83 10.53
N PRO A 52 -0.96 3.33 11.78
CA PRO A 52 -0.84 4.77 12.05
C PRO A 52 0.46 5.41 11.54
N ARG A 53 1.54 4.62 11.42
CA ARG A 53 2.84 5.09 10.90
C ARG A 53 2.82 5.36 9.39
N PHE A 54 1.82 4.81 8.66
CA PHE A 54 1.71 4.90 7.21
C PHE A 54 0.43 5.63 6.78
N PRO A 55 0.39 6.97 6.82
CA PRO A 55 -0.82 7.76 6.60
C PRO A 55 -1.49 7.49 5.24
N THR A 56 -0.70 7.30 4.17
CA THR A 56 -1.24 7.01 2.83
C THR A 56 -1.95 5.66 2.79
N TYR A 57 -1.41 4.64 3.46
CA TYR A 57 -2.04 3.31 3.55
C TYR A 57 -3.24 3.29 4.51
N LYS A 58 -3.29 4.22 5.45
CA LYS A 58 -4.45 4.44 6.34
C LYS A 58 -5.47 5.42 5.73
N ALA A 59 -5.35 5.80 4.47
CA ALA A 59 -6.23 6.74 3.82
C ALA A 59 -7.29 6.05 2.94
N ALA A 60 -8.38 6.76 2.67
CA ALA A 60 -9.42 6.39 1.71
C ALA A 60 -9.36 7.31 0.50
N ILE A 61 -9.56 6.76 -0.71
CA ILE A 61 -9.72 7.58 -1.91
C ILE A 61 -11.11 8.20 -1.92
N ARG A 62 -11.16 9.50 -2.11
CA ARG A 62 -12.38 10.28 -2.32
C ARG A 62 -12.42 10.88 -3.71
N LYS A 63 -13.63 11.07 -4.21
CA LYS A 63 -13.87 11.77 -5.45
C LYS A 63 -14.30 13.21 -5.13
N GLY A 64 -13.48 14.17 -5.54
CA GLY A 64 -13.84 15.58 -5.61
C GLY A 64 -14.64 15.88 -6.89
N VAL A 65 -14.85 17.15 -7.17
CA VAL A 65 -15.58 17.59 -8.38
C VAL A 65 -14.78 17.25 -9.64
N PHE A 66 -13.48 17.53 -9.65
CA PHE A 66 -12.61 17.35 -10.81
C PHE A 66 -11.45 16.36 -10.60
N TRP A 67 -11.12 16.01 -9.31
CA TRP A 67 -9.98 15.15 -8.99
C TRP A 67 -10.31 14.17 -7.87
N ARG A 68 -9.44 13.20 -7.67
CA ARG A 68 -9.47 12.30 -6.52
C ARG A 68 -8.39 12.71 -5.53
N TYR A 69 -8.61 12.42 -4.25
CA TYR A 69 -7.70 12.75 -3.16
C TYR A 69 -7.75 11.65 -2.08
N LEU A 70 -6.73 11.60 -1.26
CA LEU A 70 -6.67 10.73 -0.09
C LEU A 70 -7.16 11.48 1.14
N GLU A 71 -8.07 10.88 1.87
CA GLU A 71 -8.61 11.38 3.14
C GLU A 71 -8.25 10.41 4.25
N PRO A 72 -7.72 10.85 5.41
CA PRO A 72 -7.48 9.96 6.55
C PRO A 72 -8.71 9.13 6.88
N ASN A 73 -8.52 7.84 7.11
CA ASN A 73 -9.60 6.89 7.36
C ASN A 73 -9.61 6.47 8.83
N ASP A 74 -10.59 6.96 9.58
CA ASP A 74 -10.75 6.67 11.02
C ASP A 74 -11.63 5.43 11.27
N ARG A 75 -12.02 4.70 10.23
CA ARG A 75 -12.82 3.49 10.35
C ARG A 75 -11.98 2.34 10.91
N PRO A 76 -12.62 1.35 11.57
CA PRO A 76 -11.93 0.15 12.02
C PRO A 76 -11.28 -0.61 10.84
N GLY A 77 -10.08 -1.15 11.06
CA GLY A 77 -9.33 -1.95 10.07
C GLY A 77 -8.00 -1.31 9.64
N PRO A 78 -7.33 -1.88 8.65
CA PRO A 78 -7.75 -3.07 7.92
C PRO A 78 -7.78 -4.32 8.79
N PHE A 79 -8.71 -5.22 8.50
CA PHE A 79 -8.81 -6.49 9.22
C PHE A 79 -7.97 -7.58 8.56
N VAL A 80 -7.29 -8.37 9.39
CA VAL A 80 -6.56 -9.56 8.98
C VAL A 80 -7.54 -10.62 8.50
N GLN A 81 -7.24 -11.27 7.38
CA GLN A 81 -8.08 -12.29 6.76
C GLN A 81 -7.25 -13.52 6.40
N GLU A 82 -7.89 -14.70 6.42
CA GLU A 82 -7.25 -15.88 5.88
C GLU A 82 -7.15 -15.82 4.35
N ASP A 83 -6.00 -16.26 3.81
CA ASP A 83 -5.68 -16.17 2.38
C ASP A 83 -6.24 -17.36 1.61
N VAL A 84 -7.53 -17.34 1.39
CA VAL A 84 -8.29 -18.42 0.72
C VAL A 84 -8.80 -18.03 -0.67
N LYS A 85 -8.52 -16.83 -1.13
CA LYS A 85 -9.01 -16.29 -2.41
C LYS A 85 -7.86 -16.09 -3.40
N ASN A 86 -8.20 -15.98 -4.69
CA ASN A 86 -7.23 -15.57 -5.71
C ASN A 86 -6.61 -14.22 -5.34
N PRO A 87 -5.28 -14.07 -5.49
CA PRO A 87 -4.60 -12.83 -5.16
C PRO A 87 -5.00 -11.68 -6.08
N CYS A 88 -4.70 -10.47 -5.61
CA CYS A 88 -4.85 -9.23 -6.38
C CYS A 88 -6.24 -8.97 -6.95
N GLN A 89 -7.31 -9.46 -6.28
CA GLN A 89 -8.67 -9.15 -6.69
C GLN A 89 -8.94 -7.64 -6.61
N PRO A 90 -9.80 -7.09 -7.48
CA PRO A 90 -10.15 -5.67 -7.46
C PRO A 90 -10.56 -5.16 -6.08
N MET A 91 -10.12 -3.96 -5.73
CA MET A 91 -10.50 -3.27 -4.50
C MET A 91 -11.50 -2.17 -4.83
N TYR A 92 -12.70 -2.29 -4.28
CA TYR A 92 -13.73 -1.27 -4.46
C TYR A 92 -13.57 -0.17 -3.40
N PHE A 93 -13.55 1.10 -3.84
CA PHE A 93 -13.30 2.26 -2.97
C PHE A 93 -14.33 2.47 -1.83
N LYS A 94 -15.46 1.80 -1.91
CA LYS A 94 -16.48 1.80 -0.85
C LYS A 94 -16.46 0.55 0.03
N GLY A 95 -15.77 -0.50 -0.42
CA GLY A 95 -15.63 -1.76 0.31
C GLY A 95 -14.58 -1.69 1.41
N ASN A 96 -14.43 -2.77 2.18
CA ASN A 96 -13.37 -2.97 3.18
C ASN A 96 -13.18 -1.77 4.12
N ASN A 97 -14.28 -1.19 4.63
CA ASN A 97 -14.26 0.06 5.38
C ASN A 97 -13.48 1.21 4.70
N ARG A 98 -13.42 1.20 3.37
CA ARG A 98 -12.69 2.14 2.51
C ARG A 98 -11.16 2.00 2.56
N TYR A 99 -10.63 0.97 3.19
CA TYR A 99 -9.22 0.63 3.07
C TYR A 99 -8.92 0.06 1.68
N LEU A 100 -7.85 0.52 1.07
CA LEU A 100 -7.31 0.01 -0.19
C LEU A 100 -6.05 -0.83 0.06
N VAL A 101 -5.98 -1.40 1.24
CA VAL A 101 -4.99 -2.36 1.69
C VAL A 101 -5.70 -3.52 2.33
N ARG A 102 -5.19 -4.73 2.13
CA ARG A 102 -5.65 -5.97 2.74
C ARG A 102 -4.45 -6.69 3.34
N ILE A 103 -4.63 -7.26 4.52
CA ILE A 103 -3.62 -8.08 5.19
C ILE A 103 -4.16 -9.49 5.26
N TYR A 104 -3.36 -10.43 4.75
CA TYR A 104 -3.71 -11.84 4.74
C TYR A 104 -2.68 -12.67 5.49
N TYR A 105 -3.12 -13.79 6.03
CA TYR A 105 -2.25 -14.83 6.54
C TYR A 105 -2.65 -16.20 5.98
N TYR A 106 -1.68 -17.07 5.85
CA TYR A 106 -1.91 -18.48 5.57
C TYR A 106 -0.71 -19.28 6.09
N ARG A 107 -0.96 -20.17 7.07
CA ARG A 107 0.12 -20.88 7.77
C ARG A 107 1.18 -19.91 8.27
N ASN A 108 2.40 -20.00 7.77
CA ASN A 108 3.54 -19.17 8.13
C ASN A 108 3.76 -17.95 7.21
N ARG A 109 2.82 -17.62 6.35
CA ARG A 109 2.91 -16.49 5.41
C ARG A 109 2.05 -15.32 5.85
N ILE A 110 2.63 -14.13 5.85
CA ILE A 110 1.90 -12.85 5.89
C ILE A 110 1.93 -12.27 4.47
N ALA A 111 0.80 -11.77 3.98
CA ALA A 111 0.73 -11.08 2.71
C ALA A 111 0.02 -9.72 2.85
N LEU A 112 0.59 -8.74 2.18
CA LEU A 112 0.05 -7.39 2.00
C LEU A 112 -0.42 -7.26 0.55
N GLU A 113 -1.67 -6.92 0.34
CA GLU A 113 -2.17 -6.41 -0.94
C GLU A 113 -2.48 -4.92 -0.80
N ALA A 114 -2.02 -4.13 -1.74
CA ALA A 114 -2.29 -2.71 -1.76
C ALA A 114 -2.63 -2.21 -3.18
N HIS A 115 -3.55 -1.26 -3.25
CA HIS A 115 -3.85 -0.56 -4.50
C HIS A 115 -2.72 0.43 -4.80
N HIS A 116 -2.25 0.45 -6.03
CA HIS A 116 -1.11 1.28 -6.46
C HIS A 116 -1.27 2.80 -6.23
N SER A 117 -2.49 3.27 -5.97
CA SER A 117 -2.71 4.68 -5.58
C SER A 117 -2.24 5.05 -4.18
N LEU A 118 -1.89 4.08 -3.33
CA LEU A 118 -1.41 4.32 -1.97
C LEU A 118 0.11 4.46 -1.90
N GLY A 119 0.80 3.87 -2.85
CA GLY A 119 2.25 3.83 -2.94
C GLY A 119 2.72 2.75 -3.91
N ASP A 120 3.99 2.75 -4.19
CA ASP A 120 4.68 1.79 -5.04
C ASP A 120 5.12 0.53 -4.26
N GLY A 121 5.87 -0.34 -4.95
CA GLY A 121 6.41 -1.56 -4.35
C GLY A 121 7.37 -1.28 -3.19
N THR A 122 8.13 -0.19 -3.24
CA THR A 122 9.07 0.20 -2.18
C THR A 122 8.32 0.63 -0.92
N GLY A 123 7.30 1.48 -1.08
CA GLY A 123 6.41 1.87 0.02
C GLY A 123 5.70 0.67 0.63
N GLY A 124 5.19 -0.25 -0.21
CA GLY A 124 4.60 -1.50 0.25
C GLY A 124 5.58 -2.40 1.01
N MET A 125 6.85 -2.43 0.61
CA MET A 125 7.90 -3.17 1.31
C MET A 125 8.16 -2.58 2.71
N CYS A 126 8.18 -1.25 2.84
CA CYS A 126 8.28 -0.59 4.15
C CYS A 126 7.12 -1.00 5.07
N VAL A 127 5.89 -0.98 4.56
CA VAL A 127 4.71 -1.42 5.34
C VAL A 127 4.85 -2.87 5.76
N LEU A 128 5.14 -3.79 4.82
CA LEU A 128 5.21 -5.21 5.10
C LEU A 128 6.33 -5.56 6.08
N GLN A 129 7.52 -4.98 5.93
CA GLN A 129 8.65 -5.27 6.82
C GLN A 129 8.42 -4.67 8.21
N THR A 130 7.90 -3.45 8.32
CA THR A 130 7.55 -2.84 9.61
C THR A 130 6.46 -3.63 10.32
N LEU A 131 5.42 -4.08 9.59
CA LEU A 131 4.37 -4.93 10.12
C LEU A 131 4.92 -6.27 10.62
N THR A 132 5.79 -6.90 9.83
CA THR A 132 6.42 -8.18 10.20
C THR A 132 7.31 -8.03 11.44
N ALA A 133 8.12 -7.00 11.50
CA ALA A 133 8.94 -6.70 12.67
C ALA A 133 8.08 -6.46 13.93
N THR A 134 7.00 -5.69 13.78
CA THR A 134 6.05 -5.44 14.89
C THR A 134 5.38 -6.73 15.35
N TYR A 135 4.95 -7.60 14.42
CA TYR A 135 4.39 -8.91 14.73
C TYR A 135 5.39 -9.78 15.50
N LEU A 136 6.63 -9.87 15.02
CA LEU A 136 7.66 -10.69 15.68
C LEU A 136 8.02 -10.15 17.07
N ARG A 137 8.10 -8.83 17.25
CA ARG A 137 8.30 -8.21 18.58
C ARG A 137 7.17 -8.56 19.55
N LEU A 138 5.91 -8.59 19.08
CA LEU A 138 4.77 -9.03 19.89
C LEU A 138 4.81 -10.53 20.21
N ARG A 139 5.53 -11.33 19.40
CA ARG A 139 5.82 -12.75 19.65
C ARG A 139 7.03 -12.97 20.58
N GLY A 140 7.70 -11.91 21.04
CA GLY A 140 8.82 -11.97 21.97
C GLY A 140 10.21 -11.77 21.35
N HIS A 141 10.31 -11.54 20.03
CA HIS A 141 11.58 -11.25 19.33
C HIS A 141 11.95 -9.77 19.47
N THR A 142 12.33 -9.37 20.68
CA THR A 142 12.64 -7.96 21.01
C THR A 142 13.96 -7.47 20.43
N GLU A 143 14.81 -8.37 19.96
CA GLU A 143 16.10 -8.10 19.33
C GLU A 143 16.00 -7.48 17.93
N ILE A 144 14.82 -7.47 17.32
CA ILE A 144 14.62 -6.91 15.98
C ILE A 144 14.69 -5.39 16.08
N GLU A 145 15.70 -4.79 15.46
CA GLU A 145 15.90 -3.34 15.45
C GLU A 145 15.12 -2.65 14.30
N ASN A 146 14.95 -1.33 14.44
CA ASN A 146 14.51 -0.48 13.35
C ASN A 146 15.68 -0.22 12.40
N GLY A 147 15.40 -0.08 11.11
CA GLY A 147 16.42 0.22 10.10
C GLY A 147 16.06 -0.33 8.71
N GLY A 148 16.67 0.22 7.68
CA GLY A 148 16.32 -0.12 6.30
C GLY A 148 14.85 0.19 6.02
N PHE A 149 14.07 -0.84 5.72
CA PHE A 149 12.63 -0.72 5.50
C PHE A 149 11.78 -0.90 6.77
N VAL A 150 12.39 -1.22 7.92
CA VAL A 150 11.69 -1.35 9.20
C VAL A 150 11.67 0.01 9.89
N LEU A 151 10.54 0.68 9.83
CA LEU A 151 10.37 2.01 10.40
C LEU A 151 9.95 1.94 11.87
N ASP A 152 10.28 2.99 12.62
CA ASP A 152 9.80 3.16 13.99
C ASP A 152 8.29 3.46 13.98
N ILE A 153 7.48 2.57 14.55
CA ILE A 153 6.02 2.73 14.62
C ILE A 153 5.57 3.87 15.54
N LEU A 154 6.44 4.34 16.43
CA LEU A 154 6.18 5.49 17.30
C LEU A 154 6.71 6.81 16.67
N GLY A 155 7.51 6.70 15.61
CA GLY A 155 8.04 7.83 14.88
C GLY A 155 6.96 8.59 14.11
N THR A 156 7.10 9.91 14.07
CA THR A 156 6.26 10.75 13.20
C THR A 156 6.69 10.56 11.74
N PRO A 157 5.74 10.37 10.79
CA PRO A 157 6.07 10.33 9.37
C PRO A 157 6.80 11.60 8.93
N ASP A 158 7.91 11.45 8.19
CA ASP A 158 8.59 12.58 7.58
C ASP A 158 7.71 13.19 6.47
N PRO A 159 7.59 14.52 6.36
CA PRO A 159 6.87 15.16 5.28
C PRO A 159 7.30 14.70 3.88
N GLY A 160 8.58 14.36 3.70
CA GLY A 160 9.12 13.81 2.45
C GLY A 160 8.55 12.44 2.08
N GLU A 161 8.05 11.65 3.04
CA GLU A 161 7.40 10.37 2.77
C GLU A 161 6.03 10.53 2.09
N LEU A 162 5.46 11.72 2.15
CA LEU A 162 4.14 12.08 1.58
C LEU A 162 4.27 12.97 0.33
N GLU A 163 5.49 13.27 -0.08
CA GLU A 163 5.77 14.21 -1.17
C GLU A 163 5.69 13.53 -2.54
N ASP A 164 5.14 14.25 -3.53
CA ASP A 164 5.24 13.84 -4.93
C ASP A 164 6.66 14.10 -5.46
N ALA A 165 7.53 13.08 -5.33
CA ALA A 165 8.92 13.14 -5.75
C ALA A 165 9.05 13.43 -7.25
N TYR A 166 8.10 12.98 -8.09
CA TYR A 166 8.13 13.25 -9.52
C TYR A 166 8.01 14.75 -9.79
N MET A 167 7.04 15.42 -9.19
CA MET A 167 6.84 16.86 -9.38
C MET A 167 8.03 17.69 -8.87
N LYS A 168 8.70 17.21 -7.82
CA LYS A 168 9.85 17.90 -7.22
C LYS A 168 11.13 17.75 -8.04
N TYR A 169 11.38 16.55 -8.58
CA TYR A 169 12.66 16.21 -9.21
C TYR A 169 12.60 16.07 -10.73
N ALA A 170 11.41 16.02 -11.34
CA ALA A 170 11.24 16.01 -12.77
C ALA A 170 11.64 17.38 -13.34
N ASN A 171 12.92 17.53 -13.66
CA ASN A 171 13.39 18.68 -14.43
C ASN A 171 12.71 18.66 -15.80
N ALA A 172 12.01 19.74 -16.15
CA ALA A 172 11.29 19.91 -17.42
C ALA A 172 12.19 20.08 -18.66
N LYS A 173 13.43 19.61 -18.64
CA LYS A 173 14.15 19.33 -19.87
C LYS A 173 13.52 18.09 -20.48
N VAL A 174 12.46 18.33 -21.25
CA VAL A 174 11.80 17.33 -22.08
C VAL A 174 12.88 16.59 -22.85
N CYS A 175 13.15 15.35 -22.46
CA CYS A 175 13.94 14.48 -23.30
C CYS A 175 13.12 14.30 -24.59
N PRO A 176 13.65 14.68 -25.79
CA PRO A 176 12.90 14.50 -27.01
C PRO A 176 12.49 13.04 -27.12
N PRO A 177 11.26 12.72 -27.58
CA PRO A 177 10.83 11.35 -27.74
C PRO A 177 11.86 10.62 -28.60
N ARG A 178 12.44 9.53 -28.06
CA ARG A 178 13.28 8.67 -28.90
C ARG A 178 12.45 8.22 -30.08
N PRO A 179 13.01 8.22 -31.34
CA PRO A 179 12.30 7.68 -32.47
C PRO A 179 11.80 6.30 -32.10
N GLY A 180 10.49 6.10 -32.19
CA GLY A 180 9.81 4.96 -31.61
C GLY A 180 10.36 3.64 -32.13
N GLU A 181 11.01 2.87 -31.28
CA GLU A 181 11.20 1.46 -31.51
C GLU A 181 9.81 0.83 -31.69
N LYS A 182 9.60 0.13 -32.81
CA LYS A 182 8.32 -0.55 -33.05
C LYS A 182 8.08 -1.55 -31.91
N THR A 183 7.07 -1.26 -31.10
CA THR A 183 6.68 -2.15 -30.01
C THR A 183 6.35 -3.53 -30.56
N TYR A 184 7.06 -4.56 -30.09
CA TYR A 184 6.75 -5.93 -30.45
C TYR A 184 5.38 -6.30 -29.87
N ARG A 185 4.44 -6.64 -30.75
CA ARG A 185 3.14 -7.17 -30.31
C ARG A 185 3.21 -8.70 -30.34
N VAL A 186 3.10 -9.32 -29.17
CA VAL A 186 2.89 -10.77 -29.08
C VAL A 186 1.53 -11.06 -29.74
N ARG A 187 1.55 -11.80 -30.83
CA ARG A 187 0.32 -12.32 -31.44
C ARG A 187 -0.11 -13.53 -30.63
N GLY A 188 -1.11 -13.35 -29.76
CA GLY A 188 -1.80 -14.46 -29.12
C GLY A 188 -2.85 -15.05 -30.05
N THR A 189 -2.97 -16.35 -30.06
CA THR A 189 -4.17 -17.02 -30.59
C THR A 189 -5.34 -16.72 -29.65
N LYS A 190 -6.49 -16.33 -30.25
CA LYS A 190 -7.76 -16.17 -29.53
C LYS A 190 -8.26 -17.52 -29.03
#